data_b3ee62e4b7cdca771fee805c6b85bfd1
#
_entry.id   b3ee62e4b7cdca771fee805c6b85bfd1
#
_cell.length_a   1.000
_cell.length_b   1.000
_cell.length_c   1.000
_cell.angle_alpha   90.00
_cell.angle_beta   90.00
_cell.angle_gamma   90.00
#
_symmetry.space_group_name_H-M   'P 1'
#
loop_
_entity.id
_entity.type
_entity.pdbx_description
1 polymer ?
#
loop_
_entity_poly.entity_id
_entity_poly.type
_entity_poly.pdbx_seq_one_letter_code
_entity_poly.pdbx_strand_id
1 'polypeptide(L)'
;HLMYFDLIKKKNVQLQYDAIEHLHMADGGITAIAWYGLHLPESTPTIVLMHTLTGTPESMSEVVHDLHRYTGWRVALCLRRGHANLPMMVPKISIFGSTSDLREQIEYIQTKFAHSTLYAVGSSAGTGLLVRYLGEQGEQTPFKAAFALCPGYDTELGFKNVHPFYS
;
A
#
# COMPACT_ATOMS: atom_id res chain seq x y z
N HIS A 1 -13.34 0.17 21.95
CA HIS A 1 -12.94 -1.23 21.79
C HIS A 1 -11.83 -1.42 20.73
N LEU A 2 -11.91 -0.80 19.55
CA LEU A 2 -10.86 -0.88 18.51
C LEU A 2 -9.52 -0.29 18.97
N MET A 3 -9.54 0.89 19.62
CA MET A 3 -8.33 1.49 20.21
C MET A 3 -7.68 0.64 21.29
N TYR A 4 -8.48 -0.07 22.08
CA TYR A 4 -7.97 -0.99 23.11
C TYR A 4 -7.25 -2.20 22.47
N PHE A 5 -7.80 -2.75 21.40
CA PHE A 5 -7.17 -3.83 20.65
C PHE A 5 -5.87 -3.39 19.97
N ASP A 6 -5.82 -2.20 19.39
CA ASP A 6 -4.62 -1.66 18.76
C ASP A 6 -3.49 -1.38 19.78
N LEU A 7 -3.85 -0.89 20.97
CA LEU A 7 -2.85 -0.54 21.99
C LEU A 7 -2.34 -1.74 22.80
N ILE A 8 -3.16 -2.79 22.99
CA ILE A 8 -2.83 -3.90 23.89
C ILE A 8 -2.51 -5.21 23.16
N LYS A 9 -3.10 -5.45 21.98
CA LYS A 9 -2.87 -6.66 21.18
C LYS A 9 -1.95 -6.47 19.98
N LYS A 10 -1.42 -5.29 19.73
CA LYS A 10 -0.31 -5.20 18.78
C LYS A 10 0.78 -6.15 19.22
N LYS A 11 0.82 -7.33 18.62
CA LYS A 11 2.06 -8.09 18.57
C LYS A 11 3.07 -7.09 18.02
N ASN A 12 4.07 -6.69 18.81
CA ASN A 12 5.20 -5.91 18.33
C ASN A 12 5.97 -6.77 17.32
N VAL A 13 5.39 -7.01 16.15
CA VAL A 13 6.09 -7.58 15.03
C VAL A 13 6.96 -6.46 14.49
N GLN A 14 8.17 -6.33 15.02
CA GLN A 14 9.19 -5.51 14.40
C GLN A 14 9.66 -6.26 13.16
N LEU A 15 9.05 -5.96 12.02
CA LEU A 15 9.46 -6.49 10.75
C LEU A 15 10.65 -5.69 10.24
N GLN A 16 11.76 -6.37 9.98
CA GLN A 16 12.86 -5.76 9.25
C GLN A 16 12.59 -5.94 7.76
N TYR A 17 12.28 -4.85 7.08
CA TYR A 17 12.17 -4.84 5.62
C TYR A 17 13.54 -5.05 4.98
N ASP A 18 13.57 -5.77 3.85
CA ASP A 18 14.81 -6.02 3.11
C ASP A 18 15.39 -4.72 2.53
N ALA A 19 14.51 -3.82 2.06
CA ALA A 19 14.87 -2.49 1.57
C ALA A 19 13.66 -1.54 1.60
N ILE A 20 13.92 -0.25 1.68
CA ILE A 20 12.96 0.83 1.36
C ILE A 20 13.56 1.62 0.20
N GLU A 21 13.01 1.45 -0.99
CA GLU A 21 13.49 2.11 -2.21
C GLU A 21 12.67 3.36 -2.50
N HIS A 22 13.33 4.49 -2.57
CA HIS A 22 12.70 5.76 -2.97
C HIS A 22 12.57 5.82 -4.49
N LEU A 23 11.39 6.20 -4.97
CA LEU A 23 11.09 6.37 -6.38
C LEU A 23 10.85 7.85 -6.68
N HIS A 24 11.53 8.34 -7.70
CA HIS A 24 11.31 9.67 -8.24
C HIS A 24 10.19 9.60 -9.28
N MET A 25 9.07 10.26 -8.98
CA MET A 25 7.91 10.32 -9.86
C MET A 25 8.14 11.30 -11.01
N ALA A 26 7.44 11.11 -12.12
CA ALA A 26 7.57 11.96 -13.31
C ALA A 26 7.32 13.46 -13.04
N ASP A 27 6.52 13.79 -12.02
CA ASP A 27 6.26 15.18 -11.60
C ASP A 27 7.30 15.74 -10.61
N GLY A 28 8.39 15.01 -10.35
CA GLY A 28 9.43 15.38 -9.38
C GLY A 28 9.11 15.06 -7.93
N GLY A 29 7.96 14.46 -7.64
CA GLY A 29 7.61 13.97 -6.30
C GLY A 29 8.39 12.72 -5.92
N ILE A 30 8.32 12.36 -4.64
CA ILE A 30 8.94 11.13 -4.12
C ILE A 30 7.88 10.24 -3.48
N THR A 31 7.90 8.97 -3.88
CA THR A 31 7.23 7.85 -3.21
C THR A 31 8.27 6.82 -2.78
N ALA A 32 7.85 5.72 -2.18
CA ALA A 32 8.76 4.62 -1.91
C ALA A 32 8.05 3.27 -1.96
N ILE A 33 8.84 2.20 -2.06
CA ILE A 33 8.39 0.84 -1.88
C ILE A 33 9.21 0.20 -0.76
N ALA A 34 8.53 -0.24 0.29
CA ALA A 34 9.15 -1.06 1.32
C ALA A 34 8.98 -2.53 0.95
N TRP A 35 10.11 -3.22 0.78
CA TRP A 35 10.18 -4.57 0.27
C TRP A 35 10.34 -5.61 1.38
N TYR A 36 9.59 -6.70 1.25
CA TYR A 36 9.79 -7.90 2.05
C TYR A 36 9.78 -9.14 1.15
N GLY A 37 10.84 -9.97 1.24
CA GLY A 37 11.06 -11.12 0.37
C GLY A 37 11.82 -10.77 -0.92
N LEU A 38 12.73 -9.78 -0.92
CA LEU A 38 13.57 -9.43 -2.09
C LEU A 38 14.48 -10.58 -2.53
N HIS A 39 14.91 -11.42 -1.59
CA HIS A 39 15.79 -12.56 -1.82
C HIS A 39 15.09 -13.75 -2.53
N LEU A 40 13.76 -13.70 -2.65
CA LEU A 40 12.99 -14.75 -3.32
C LEU A 40 13.23 -14.76 -4.83
N PRO A 41 13.06 -15.93 -5.50
CA PRO A 41 13.20 -16.04 -6.94
C PRO A 41 12.41 -14.96 -7.70
N GLU A 42 12.91 -14.53 -8.86
CA GLU A 42 12.27 -13.47 -9.67
C GLU A 42 10.82 -13.82 -10.04
N SER A 43 10.54 -15.10 -10.31
CA SER A 43 9.21 -15.61 -10.66
C SER A 43 8.24 -15.70 -9.47
N THR A 44 8.71 -15.46 -8.23
CA THR A 44 7.83 -15.46 -7.06
C THR A 44 6.74 -14.41 -7.21
N PRO A 45 5.46 -14.74 -6.99
CA PRO A 45 4.40 -13.74 -7.05
C PRO A 45 4.65 -12.59 -6.08
N THR A 46 4.21 -11.39 -6.49
CA THR A 46 4.37 -10.18 -5.68
C THR A 46 3.01 -9.61 -5.29
N ILE A 47 2.80 -9.37 -4.00
CA ILE A 47 1.65 -8.65 -3.47
C ILE A 47 2.00 -7.16 -3.42
N VAL A 48 1.30 -6.35 -4.20
CA VAL A 48 1.34 -4.89 -4.15
C VAL A 48 0.35 -4.43 -3.08
N LEU A 49 0.87 -3.94 -1.96
CA LEU A 49 0.09 -3.55 -0.79
C LEU A 49 -0.03 -2.03 -0.70
N MET A 50 -1.26 -1.52 -0.68
CA MET A 50 -1.56 -0.11 -0.46
C MET A 50 -2.01 0.08 1.00
N HIS A 51 -1.29 0.95 1.73
CA HIS A 51 -1.46 1.14 3.16
C HIS A 51 -2.70 1.97 3.56
N THR A 52 -3.05 1.93 4.83
CA THR A 52 -4.11 2.73 5.48
C THR A 52 -3.83 4.24 5.39
N LEU A 53 -4.74 5.08 5.89
CA LEU A 53 -4.60 6.54 5.84
C LEU A 53 -3.28 7.04 6.43
N THR A 54 -2.89 6.52 7.58
CA THR A 54 -1.69 6.89 8.34
C THR A 54 -0.61 5.80 8.30
N GLY A 55 -0.68 4.90 7.30
CA GLY A 55 0.20 3.73 7.23
C GLY A 55 1.67 4.10 7.03
N THR A 56 2.52 3.44 7.79
CA THR A 56 3.98 3.45 7.68
C THR A 56 4.50 2.02 7.59
N PRO A 57 5.76 1.79 7.21
CA PRO A 57 6.33 0.45 7.24
C PRO A 57 6.14 -0.25 8.59
N GLU A 58 6.34 0.46 9.69
CA GLU A 58 6.21 -0.07 11.05
C GLU A 58 4.76 -0.46 11.37
N SER A 59 3.80 0.41 11.05
CA SER A 59 2.38 0.16 11.33
C SER A 59 1.78 -0.94 10.46
N MET A 60 2.36 -1.20 9.28
CA MET A 60 1.94 -2.23 8.35
C MET A 60 2.70 -3.57 8.53
N SER A 61 3.66 -3.63 9.46
CA SER A 61 4.54 -4.79 9.65
C SER A 61 3.79 -6.11 9.87
N GLU A 62 2.74 -6.12 10.67
CA GLU A 62 1.95 -7.33 10.92
C GLU A 62 1.26 -7.82 9.64
N VAL A 63 0.65 -6.90 8.88
CA VAL A 63 -0.04 -7.24 7.62
C VAL A 63 0.96 -7.78 6.59
N VAL A 64 2.12 -7.12 6.45
CA VAL A 64 3.18 -7.55 5.53
C VAL A 64 3.72 -8.92 5.93
N HIS A 65 4.02 -9.12 7.22
CA HIS A 65 4.47 -10.40 7.74
C HIS A 65 3.46 -11.52 7.48
N ASP A 66 2.18 -11.30 7.78
CA ASP A 66 1.16 -12.31 7.62
C ASP A 66 0.90 -12.63 6.14
N LEU A 67 0.83 -11.63 5.26
CA LEU A 67 0.73 -11.85 3.83
C LEU A 67 1.88 -12.74 3.32
N HIS A 68 3.11 -12.41 3.70
CA HIS A 68 4.27 -13.22 3.33
C HIS A 68 4.22 -14.64 3.93
N ARG A 69 3.93 -14.74 5.23
CA ARG A 69 3.92 -16.01 5.97
C ARG A 69 2.92 -17.00 5.39
N TYR A 70 1.72 -16.54 5.04
CA TYR A 70 0.67 -17.43 4.54
C TYR A 70 0.77 -17.75 3.05
N THR A 71 1.43 -16.90 2.27
CA THR A 71 1.54 -17.10 0.81
C THR A 71 2.91 -17.58 0.37
N GLY A 72 3.96 -17.26 1.12
CA GLY A 72 5.36 -17.39 0.67
C GLY A 72 5.74 -16.36 -0.40
N TRP A 73 4.91 -15.35 -0.68
CA TRP A 73 5.11 -14.41 -1.77
C TRP A 73 5.86 -13.16 -1.29
N ARG A 74 6.46 -12.46 -2.26
CA ARG A 74 7.06 -11.16 -2.04
C ARG A 74 5.97 -10.13 -1.73
N VAL A 75 6.25 -9.18 -0.84
CA VAL A 75 5.36 -8.07 -0.55
C VAL A 75 6.05 -6.75 -0.87
N ALA A 76 5.40 -5.93 -1.69
CA ALA A 76 5.78 -4.58 -2.05
C ALA A 76 4.78 -3.60 -1.40
N LEU A 77 5.13 -3.04 -0.25
CA LEU A 77 4.33 -2.02 0.41
C LEU A 77 4.58 -0.67 -0.27
N CYS A 78 3.60 -0.21 -1.05
CA CYS A 78 3.65 1.05 -1.76
C CYS A 78 3.37 2.22 -0.81
N LEU A 79 4.39 3.05 -0.54
CA LEU A 79 4.30 4.23 0.32
C LEU A 79 3.94 5.45 -0.51
N ARG A 80 2.89 6.17 -0.08
CA ARG A 80 2.43 7.39 -0.75
C ARG A 80 3.32 8.58 -0.38
N ARG A 81 3.40 9.58 -1.27
CA ARG A 81 4.07 10.84 -0.97
C ARG A 81 3.44 11.52 0.26
N GLY A 82 4.28 12.16 1.08
CA GLY A 82 3.88 12.79 2.34
C GLY A 82 3.62 11.81 3.49
N HIS A 83 3.92 10.52 3.31
CA HIS A 83 3.82 9.49 4.35
C HIS A 83 5.20 8.93 4.70
N ALA A 84 5.30 8.25 5.84
CA ALA A 84 6.52 7.56 6.28
C ALA A 84 7.79 8.43 6.24
N ASN A 85 7.66 9.73 6.59
CA ASN A 85 8.75 10.71 6.56
C ASN A 85 9.44 10.88 5.19
N LEU A 86 8.77 10.52 4.10
CA LEU A 86 9.29 10.75 2.77
C LEU A 86 9.46 12.26 2.50
N PRO A 87 10.57 12.68 1.87
CA PRO A 87 10.81 14.08 1.59
C PRO A 87 9.75 14.63 0.61
N MET A 88 9.26 15.83 0.90
CA MET A 88 8.31 16.55 0.04
C MET A 88 9.07 17.44 -0.94
N MET A 89 9.35 16.92 -2.13
CA MET A 89 10.07 17.65 -3.18
C MET A 89 9.15 18.56 -4.02
N VAL A 90 7.86 18.30 -3.99
CA VAL A 90 6.82 19.12 -4.66
C VAL A 90 5.68 19.38 -3.67
N PRO A 91 4.97 20.52 -3.76
CA PRO A 91 3.88 20.89 -2.85
C PRO A 91 2.59 20.13 -3.18
N LYS A 92 2.68 18.79 -3.22
CA LYS A 92 1.57 17.89 -3.54
C LYS A 92 1.55 16.72 -2.57
N ILE A 93 0.53 16.66 -1.74
CA ILE A 93 0.25 15.54 -0.84
C ILE A 93 -0.86 14.68 -1.44
N SER A 94 -0.73 13.38 -1.28
CA SER A 94 -1.71 12.41 -1.77
C SER A 94 -2.28 11.62 -0.58
N ILE A 95 -3.19 12.24 0.18
CA ILE A 95 -3.76 11.64 1.41
C ILE A 95 -4.44 10.31 1.12
N PHE A 96 -5.32 10.28 0.11
CA PHE A 96 -6.00 9.05 -0.33
C PHE A 96 -5.26 8.29 -1.44
N GLY A 97 -4.12 8.82 -1.88
CA GLY A 97 -3.33 8.26 -2.95
C GLY A 97 -3.63 8.85 -4.33
N SER A 98 -2.63 8.78 -5.19
CA SER A 98 -2.70 9.16 -6.59
C SER A 98 -2.57 7.90 -7.45
N THR A 99 -3.51 7.70 -8.38
CA THR A 99 -3.43 6.58 -9.32
C THR A 99 -2.26 6.74 -10.29
N SER A 100 -1.81 7.97 -10.59
CA SER A 100 -0.59 8.20 -11.36
C SER A 100 0.65 7.68 -10.61
N ASP A 101 0.80 8.03 -9.33
CA ASP A 101 1.92 7.52 -8.52
C ASP A 101 1.89 6.00 -8.43
N LEU A 102 0.70 5.42 -8.23
CA LEU A 102 0.55 3.97 -8.15
C LEU A 102 0.91 3.28 -9.47
N ARG A 103 0.58 3.89 -10.63
CA ARG A 103 1.00 3.36 -11.94
C ARG A 103 2.51 3.29 -12.05
N GLU A 104 3.20 4.38 -11.74
CA GLU A 104 4.67 4.42 -11.79
C GLU A 104 5.30 3.41 -10.83
N GLN A 105 4.74 3.23 -9.63
CA GLN A 105 5.18 2.19 -8.69
C GLN A 105 4.96 0.78 -9.25
N ILE A 106 3.81 0.51 -9.86
CA ILE A 106 3.51 -0.80 -10.48
C ILE A 106 4.44 -1.08 -11.67
N GLU A 107 4.65 -0.09 -12.54
CA GLU A 107 5.59 -0.19 -13.66
C GLU A 107 7.02 -0.49 -13.19
N TYR A 108 7.44 0.17 -12.11
CA TYR A 108 8.72 -0.12 -11.48
C TYR A 108 8.80 -1.57 -10.97
N ILE A 109 7.75 -2.06 -10.30
CA ILE A 109 7.68 -3.44 -9.79
C ILE A 109 7.74 -4.44 -10.95
N GLN A 110 6.99 -4.20 -12.04
CA GLN A 110 7.00 -5.05 -13.24
C GLN A 110 8.36 -5.07 -13.93
N THR A 111 9.03 -3.93 -13.99
CA THR A 111 10.39 -3.84 -14.56
C THR A 111 11.40 -4.60 -13.70
N LYS A 112 11.29 -4.47 -12.36
CA LYS A 112 12.19 -5.11 -11.41
C LYS A 112 12.01 -6.64 -11.36
N PHE A 113 10.76 -7.11 -11.53
CA PHE A 113 10.38 -8.53 -11.45
C PHE A 113 9.48 -8.91 -12.62
N ALA A 114 10.07 -8.94 -13.83
CA ALA A 114 9.33 -9.11 -15.08
C ALA A 114 8.54 -10.43 -15.18
N HIS A 115 8.97 -11.46 -14.47
CA HIS A 115 8.33 -12.78 -14.47
C HIS A 115 7.42 -13.01 -13.25
N SER A 116 7.23 -12.00 -12.42
CA SER A 116 6.38 -12.09 -11.22
C SER A 116 4.91 -11.84 -11.56
N THR A 117 4.04 -12.76 -11.15
CA THR A 117 2.59 -12.50 -11.17
C THR A 117 2.23 -11.51 -10.08
N LEU A 118 1.50 -10.43 -10.43
CA LEU A 118 1.10 -9.41 -9.49
C LEU A 118 -0.29 -9.66 -8.90
N TYR A 119 -0.39 -9.46 -7.60
CA TYR A 119 -1.63 -9.41 -6.83
C TYR A 119 -1.71 -8.09 -6.08
N ALA A 120 -2.91 -7.60 -5.82
CA ALA A 120 -3.08 -6.33 -5.11
C ALA A 120 -3.87 -6.48 -3.81
N VAL A 121 -3.44 -5.77 -2.78
CA VAL A 121 -4.19 -5.66 -1.51
C VAL A 121 -4.28 -4.20 -1.14
N GLY A 122 -5.49 -3.69 -0.97
CA GLY A 122 -5.75 -2.36 -0.43
C GLY A 122 -6.30 -2.45 0.99
N SER A 123 -5.76 -1.67 1.91
CA SER A 123 -6.23 -1.59 3.29
C SER A 123 -6.81 -0.21 3.60
N SER A 124 -8.08 -0.13 4.03
CA SER A 124 -8.76 1.11 4.39
C SER A 124 -8.65 2.17 3.27
N ALA A 125 -7.95 3.30 3.49
CA ALA A 125 -7.70 4.31 2.45
C ALA A 125 -7.00 3.73 1.21
N GLY A 126 -6.12 2.74 1.37
CA GLY A 126 -5.48 2.01 0.27
C GLY A 126 -6.47 1.24 -0.59
N THR A 127 -7.62 0.82 -0.03
CA THR A 127 -8.70 0.20 -0.80
C THR A 127 -9.32 1.18 -1.79
N GLY A 128 -9.56 2.43 -1.38
CA GLY A 128 -10.09 3.45 -2.26
C GLY A 128 -9.17 3.73 -3.45
N LEU A 129 -7.85 3.78 -3.19
CA LEU A 129 -6.84 3.92 -4.23
C LEU A 129 -6.84 2.71 -5.19
N LEU A 130 -6.89 1.49 -4.63
CA LEU A 130 -6.92 0.25 -5.42
C LEU A 130 -8.16 0.18 -6.32
N VAL A 131 -9.36 0.39 -5.77
CA VAL A 131 -10.62 0.32 -6.53
C VAL A 131 -10.64 1.37 -7.64
N ARG A 132 -10.20 2.59 -7.35
CA ARG A 132 -10.07 3.65 -8.36
C ARG A 132 -9.09 3.25 -9.46
N TYR A 133 -7.91 2.73 -9.10
CA TYR A 133 -6.92 2.26 -10.07
C TYR A 133 -7.51 1.15 -10.97
N LEU A 134 -8.18 0.16 -10.38
CA LEU A 134 -8.82 -0.93 -11.14
C LEU A 134 -9.90 -0.40 -12.09
N GLY A 135 -10.72 0.56 -11.64
CA GLY A 135 -11.73 1.19 -12.49
C GLY A 135 -11.14 1.96 -13.66
N GLU A 136 -10.00 2.65 -13.45
CA GLU A 136 -9.29 3.37 -14.50
C GLU A 136 -8.55 2.44 -15.48
N GLN A 137 -8.06 1.28 -15.03
CA GLN A 137 -7.35 0.31 -15.87
C GLN A 137 -8.27 -0.67 -16.61
N GLY A 138 -9.40 -1.00 -16.03
CA GLY A 138 -10.31 -2.01 -16.58
C GLY A 138 -9.58 -3.33 -16.84
N GLU A 139 -9.76 -3.87 -18.04
CA GLU A 139 -9.13 -5.14 -18.46
C GLU A 139 -7.61 -5.06 -18.64
N GLN A 140 -7.03 -3.86 -18.67
CA GLN A 140 -5.59 -3.65 -18.82
C GLN A 140 -4.83 -3.74 -17.49
N THR A 141 -5.53 -4.03 -16.37
CA THR A 141 -4.86 -4.17 -15.09
C THR A 141 -3.83 -5.31 -15.10
N PRO A 142 -2.61 -5.10 -14.58
CA PRO A 142 -1.62 -6.16 -14.49
C PRO A 142 -1.88 -7.14 -13.34
N PHE A 143 -2.86 -6.86 -12.49
CA PHE A 143 -3.18 -7.71 -11.34
C PHE A 143 -3.99 -8.93 -11.72
N LYS A 144 -3.50 -10.11 -11.34
CA LYS A 144 -4.22 -11.37 -11.49
C LYS A 144 -5.46 -11.44 -10.60
N ALA A 145 -5.37 -10.89 -9.40
CA ALA A 145 -6.48 -10.70 -8.47
C ALA A 145 -6.20 -9.53 -7.52
N ALA A 146 -7.27 -9.00 -6.93
CA ALA A 146 -7.19 -7.89 -5.97
C ALA A 146 -8.09 -8.15 -4.77
N PHE A 147 -7.64 -7.72 -3.59
CA PHE A 147 -8.37 -7.83 -2.34
C PHE A 147 -8.53 -6.47 -1.66
N ALA A 148 -9.76 -6.13 -1.34
CA ALA A 148 -10.14 -4.86 -0.69
C ALA A 148 -10.47 -5.12 0.78
N LEU A 149 -9.60 -4.68 1.70
CA LEU A 149 -9.77 -4.83 3.14
C LEU A 149 -10.35 -3.55 3.74
N CYS A 150 -11.52 -3.66 4.39
CA CYS A 150 -12.24 -2.54 5.01
C CYS A 150 -12.50 -1.37 4.04
N PRO A 151 -13.19 -1.62 2.91
CA PRO A 151 -13.42 -0.60 1.91
C PRO A 151 -14.38 0.49 2.40
N GLY A 152 -13.97 1.76 2.24
CA GLY A 152 -14.85 2.92 2.39
C GLY A 152 -15.26 3.43 1.01
N TYR A 153 -16.37 2.95 0.46
CA TYR A 153 -16.81 3.34 -0.88
C TYR A 153 -17.51 4.69 -0.93
N ASP A 154 -18.23 5.05 0.13
CA ASP A 154 -18.89 6.34 0.29
C ASP A 154 -18.27 7.13 1.43
N THR A 155 -17.21 7.86 1.09
CA THR A 155 -16.49 8.68 2.07
C THR A 155 -17.32 9.90 2.52
N GLU A 156 -18.18 10.46 1.66
CA GLU A 156 -19.03 11.58 1.99
C GLU A 156 -20.05 11.19 3.08
N LEU A 157 -20.75 10.08 2.86
CA LEU A 157 -21.68 9.54 3.86
C LEU A 157 -20.95 9.10 5.13
N GLY A 158 -19.75 8.53 4.98
CA GLY A 158 -18.89 8.15 6.10
C GLY A 158 -18.57 9.36 6.99
N PHE A 159 -18.09 10.45 6.41
CA PHE A 159 -17.75 11.67 7.16
C PHE A 159 -18.97 12.37 7.76
N LYS A 160 -20.13 12.35 7.09
CA LYS A 160 -21.37 12.90 7.65
C LYS A 160 -21.87 12.16 8.89
N ASN A 161 -21.53 10.87 9.02
CA ASN A 161 -21.95 10.01 10.13
C ASN A 161 -20.85 9.81 11.20
N VAL A 162 -19.71 10.50 11.09
CA VAL A 162 -18.71 10.48 12.15
C VAL A 162 -19.28 11.15 13.39
N HIS A 163 -19.27 10.42 14.52
CA HIS A 163 -19.76 10.94 15.78
C HIS A 163 -18.97 12.20 16.18
N PRO A 164 -19.61 13.28 16.71
CA PRO A 164 -18.95 14.54 17.08
C PRO A 164 -17.73 14.41 17.98
N PHE A 165 -17.57 13.27 18.64
CA PHE A 165 -16.41 12.97 19.47
C PHE A 165 -15.10 12.77 18.67
N TYR A 166 -15.19 12.63 17.34
CA TYR A 166 -14.04 12.44 16.42
C TYR A 166 -13.90 13.61 15.42
N SER A 167 -14.68 14.65 15.56
CA SER A 167 -14.64 15.86 14.72
C SER A 167 -13.84 16.98 15.39
#